data_4efeafe2ce519b58bd941014438ef41a
#
_entry.id   4efeafe2ce519b58bd941014438ef41a
#
_cell.length_a   1.000
_cell.length_b   1.000
_cell.length_c   1.000
_cell.angle_alpha   90.00
_cell.angle_beta   90.00
_cell.angle_gamma   90.00
#
_symmetry.space_group_name_H-M   'P 1'
#
loop_
_entity.id
_entity.type
_entity.pdbx_description
1 polymer ?
#
loop_
_entity_poly.entity_id
_entity_poly.type
_entity_poly.pdbx_seq_one_letter_code
_entity_poly.pdbx_strand_id
1 'polypeptide(L)'
;MKLYKSLIIGAALALSATSCNDWLDINTDPNSPSAESVEYQTLLPWCQFYMSHCYMNTGCNASYYAGNIISGGSARDQGAALWNLGSATRRANTYQWFFVGVGPNLGNMYNKAMAAGAYHYAAASRLIKAYGFMVMTDIFGEMPYTEAFQDYNSPKFDTGRTIFMGCLADIDEAIELFQKAQSSSAQPLAAGDSWNNGDAQKWLKFAYLLKARWLNHLSKKAEGSWKEGKYDTQAILDCLAKAQQSNADNTVIRHTDTNGNTHDVLGWNETVDYSTVYSCVGMNSNYYVSKTYFENLTNFDGKGIEDPRADHFIPWQRSGKSADTPAEAFGQKIKWTADGKWRRSVGVDITSNIFSNSGPYATIWDNEKNRWYCKTDNAERWGDTVFVQSKSSSKGYSKNVDLLWRGNAGKDQSAISGIFQVRPSSPTYLGTYWEANFIKAEVLMRKGDKAGAFAAYQTAVKAHMEAVNDQLNTWCTEDPTLKDCPSFTPMNQADIDAYCATGGALGSAGDITMGKIMTQKLMTELFMIETWNDFRRFDFDPNIFMNWNKSYEYEHNPKYLTYCPMGKGPRRWQPAGIEISYNSDNLKAIGAEIPGASELTGEVWYNSDQICTLNVWWDSDQP
;
A
#
# COMPACT_ATOMS: atom_id res chain seq x y z
N MET A 1 14.61 -68.18 -44.43
CA MET A 1 14.07 -66.85 -44.85
C MET A 1 13.05 -66.23 -43.88
N LYS A 2 12.24 -67.01 -43.14
CA LYS A 2 11.26 -66.45 -42.18
C LYS A 2 11.90 -65.89 -40.87
N LEU A 3 13.01 -66.45 -40.39
CA LEU A 3 13.68 -66.02 -39.17
C LEU A 3 14.37 -64.64 -39.31
N TYR A 4 14.97 -64.35 -40.48
CA TYR A 4 15.62 -63.06 -40.75
C TYR A 4 14.64 -61.90 -40.88
N LYS A 5 13.42 -62.18 -41.37
CA LYS A 5 12.37 -61.13 -41.45
C LYS A 5 11.85 -60.74 -40.07
N SER A 6 11.75 -61.68 -39.16
CA SER A 6 11.31 -61.43 -37.76
C SER A 6 12.39 -60.68 -36.97
N LEU A 7 13.66 -60.91 -37.20
CA LEU A 7 14.77 -60.21 -36.55
C LEU A 7 14.88 -58.75 -37.06
N ILE A 8 14.65 -58.50 -38.34
CA ILE A 8 14.67 -57.16 -38.92
C ILE A 8 13.45 -56.36 -38.43
N ILE A 9 12.29 -56.94 -38.31
CA ILE A 9 11.09 -56.30 -37.77
C ILE A 9 11.25 -56.04 -36.26
N GLY A 10 11.85 -56.93 -35.49
CA GLY A 10 12.17 -56.73 -34.08
C GLY A 10 13.19 -55.58 -33.86
N ALA A 11 14.22 -55.50 -34.70
CA ALA A 11 15.21 -54.42 -34.64
C ALA A 11 14.64 -53.05 -35.08
N ALA A 12 13.72 -53.02 -36.04
CA ALA A 12 13.03 -51.79 -36.46
C ALA A 12 12.06 -51.30 -35.42
N LEU A 13 11.37 -52.19 -34.69
CA LEU A 13 10.50 -51.85 -33.57
C LEU A 13 11.29 -51.36 -32.33
N ALA A 14 12.47 -51.92 -32.08
CA ALA A 14 13.34 -51.49 -30.98
C ALA A 14 13.98 -50.10 -31.26
N LEU A 15 14.29 -49.80 -32.53
CA LEU A 15 14.81 -48.47 -32.93
C LEU A 15 13.72 -47.38 -32.97
N SER A 16 12.47 -47.74 -33.19
CA SER A 16 11.36 -46.78 -33.12
C SER A 16 10.93 -46.46 -31.68
N ALA A 17 11.23 -47.34 -30.73
CA ALA A 17 10.91 -47.10 -29.30
C ALA A 17 11.88 -46.12 -28.62
N THR A 18 13.08 -45.90 -29.14
CA THR A 18 14.02 -44.93 -28.60
C THR A 18 13.84 -43.52 -29.18
N SER A 19 13.08 -43.37 -30.29
CA SER A 19 12.79 -42.08 -30.90
C SER A 19 11.60 -41.35 -30.33
N CYS A 20 10.85 -41.97 -29.42
CA CYS A 20 9.60 -41.39 -28.88
C CYS A 20 9.76 -40.72 -27.52
N ASN A 21 10.92 -40.81 -26.84
CA ASN A 21 11.09 -40.15 -25.55
C ASN A 21 11.12 -38.64 -25.66
N ASP A 22 11.75 -38.09 -26.70
CA ASP A 22 11.79 -36.61 -26.89
C ASP A 22 10.47 -36.05 -27.45
N TRP A 23 9.64 -36.89 -28.08
CA TRP A 23 8.34 -36.49 -28.64
C TRP A 23 7.19 -36.57 -27.65
N LEU A 24 7.38 -37.26 -26.54
CA LEU A 24 6.41 -37.42 -25.44
C LEU A 24 6.70 -36.45 -24.28
N ASP A 25 7.75 -35.69 -24.35
CA ASP A 25 8.02 -34.60 -23.39
C ASP A 25 7.24 -33.34 -23.75
N ILE A 26 5.92 -33.51 -23.86
CA ILE A 26 4.95 -32.40 -24.07
C ILE A 26 4.82 -31.50 -22.85
N ASN A 27 5.50 -31.80 -21.75
CA ASN A 27 5.51 -30.96 -20.56
C ASN A 27 6.54 -29.84 -20.60
N THR A 28 7.46 -29.87 -21.58
CA THR A 28 8.42 -28.79 -21.78
C THR A 28 8.01 -28.00 -23.02
N ASP A 29 7.43 -26.82 -22.84
CA ASP A 29 7.13 -25.92 -23.94
C ASP A 29 8.46 -25.45 -24.56
N PRO A 30 8.76 -25.81 -25.83
CA PRO A 30 10.02 -25.43 -26.50
C PRO A 30 10.15 -23.93 -26.72
N ASN A 31 9.06 -23.17 -26.56
CA ASN A 31 9.04 -21.70 -26.70
C ASN A 31 9.15 -20.99 -25.36
N SER A 32 9.11 -21.72 -24.25
CA SER A 32 9.27 -21.14 -22.90
C SER A 32 10.70 -21.38 -22.41
N PRO A 33 11.41 -20.33 -21.95
CA PRO A 33 12.74 -20.49 -21.36
C PRO A 33 12.68 -21.46 -20.18
N SER A 34 13.53 -22.47 -20.16
CA SER A 34 13.66 -23.35 -18.99
C SER A 34 14.23 -22.56 -17.81
N ALA A 35 13.92 -22.97 -16.59
CA ALA A 35 14.50 -22.36 -15.38
C ALA A 35 16.04 -22.34 -15.41
N GLU A 36 16.65 -23.29 -16.12
CA GLU A 36 18.10 -23.39 -16.30
C GLU A 36 18.65 -22.32 -17.25
N SER A 37 17.89 -21.92 -18.28
CA SER A 37 18.33 -20.97 -19.32
C SER A 37 18.14 -19.50 -18.91
N VAL A 38 17.33 -19.21 -17.88
CA VAL A 38 17.05 -17.84 -17.43
C VAL A 38 18.18 -17.34 -16.53
N GLU A 39 18.77 -16.21 -16.88
CA GLU A 39 19.85 -15.58 -16.12
C GLU A 39 19.34 -14.81 -14.89
N TYR A 40 20.12 -14.77 -13.81
CA TYR A 40 19.70 -14.15 -12.54
C TYR A 40 19.35 -12.66 -12.68
N GLN A 41 20.04 -11.91 -13.55
CA GLN A 41 19.75 -10.49 -13.74
C GLN A 41 18.39 -10.23 -14.43
N THR A 42 17.86 -11.19 -15.17
CA THR A 42 16.54 -11.05 -15.82
C THR A 42 15.38 -11.39 -14.90
N LEU A 43 15.66 -12.11 -13.82
CA LEU A 43 14.65 -12.46 -12.80
C LEU A 43 14.32 -11.30 -11.86
N LEU A 44 15.28 -10.43 -11.58
CA LEU A 44 15.10 -9.33 -10.62
C LEU A 44 13.98 -8.36 -11.03
N PRO A 45 13.93 -7.80 -12.26
CA PRO A 45 12.87 -6.88 -12.65
C PRO A 45 11.49 -7.54 -12.63
N TRP A 46 11.40 -8.83 -12.95
CA TRP A 46 10.16 -9.59 -12.84
C TRP A 46 9.66 -9.69 -11.40
N CYS A 47 10.55 -10.05 -10.47
CA CYS A 47 10.21 -10.11 -9.05
C CYS A 47 9.81 -8.73 -8.51
N GLN A 48 10.52 -7.68 -8.90
CA GLN A 48 10.20 -6.31 -8.53
C GLN A 48 8.83 -5.86 -9.05
N PHE A 49 8.50 -6.18 -10.29
CA PHE A 49 7.21 -5.87 -10.89
C PHE A 49 6.05 -6.48 -10.11
N TYR A 50 6.04 -7.79 -9.90
CA TYR A 50 4.95 -8.43 -9.16
C TYR A 50 4.91 -8.05 -7.68
N MET A 51 6.07 -7.80 -7.06
CA MET A 51 6.11 -7.30 -5.68
C MET A 51 5.50 -5.90 -5.56
N SER A 52 5.70 -5.04 -6.58
CA SER A 52 5.05 -3.74 -6.66
C SER A 52 3.53 -3.84 -6.71
N HIS A 53 3.00 -4.81 -7.45
CA HIS A 53 1.57 -5.10 -7.49
C HIS A 53 1.03 -5.53 -6.13
N CYS A 54 1.73 -6.45 -5.44
CA CYS A 54 1.37 -6.88 -4.10
C CYS A 54 1.31 -5.70 -3.13
N TYR A 55 2.37 -4.90 -3.13
CA TYR A 55 2.50 -3.75 -2.24
C TYR A 55 1.40 -2.72 -2.46
N MET A 56 1.19 -2.31 -3.70
CA MET A 56 0.19 -1.30 -4.02
C MET A 56 -1.23 -1.77 -3.75
N ASN A 57 -1.55 -3.01 -4.08
CA ASN A 57 -2.89 -3.56 -3.84
C ASN A 57 -3.22 -3.64 -2.34
N THR A 58 -2.23 -4.01 -1.52
CA THR A 58 -2.39 -4.03 -0.05
C THR A 58 -2.47 -2.61 0.52
N GLY A 59 -1.66 -1.67 0.03
CA GLY A 59 -1.69 -0.28 0.42
C GLY A 59 -3.01 0.42 0.12
N CYS A 60 -3.64 0.13 -1.01
CA CYS A 60 -4.98 0.62 -1.32
C CYS A 60 -6.01 0.16 -0.29
N ASN A 61 -6.00 -1.13 0.08
CA ASN A 61 -6.90 -1.64 1.12
C ASN A 61 -6.59 -1.06 2.50
N ALA A 62 -5.32 -0.90 2.83
CA ALA A 62 -4.90 -0.26 4.08
C ALA A 62 -5.50 1.14 4.24
N SER A 63 -5.49 1.94 3.18
CA SER A 63 -6.08 3.28 3.19
C SER A 63 -7.61 3.29 3.38
N TYR A 64 -8.31 2.23 2.94
CA TYR A 64 -9.74 2.07 3.25
C TYR A 64 -9.95 1.67 4.70
N TYR A 65 -9.19 0.71 5.22
CA TYR A 65 -9.30 0.27 6.62
C TYR A 65 -9.00 1.40 7.60
N ALA A 66 -8.01 2.22 7.30
CA ALA A 66 -7.66 3.40 8.06
C ALA A 66 -8.65 4.56 7.89
N GLY A 67 -9.52 4.51 6.88
CA GLY A 67 -10.48 5.58 6.62
C GLY A 67 -9.85 6.85 6.06
N ASN A 68 -8.70 6.77 5.38
CA ASN A 68 -8.09 7.91 4.70
C ASN A 68 -8.81 8.25 3.40
N ILE A 69 -9.30 7.24 2.73
CA ILE A 69 -10.10 7.35 1.52
C ILE A 69 -11.40 6.58 1.67
N ILE A 70 -12.40 7.01 0.93
CA ILE A 70 -13.73 6.42 0.94
C ILE A 70 -14.06 5.94 -0.46
N SER A 71 -14.61 4.72 -0.55
CA SER A 71 -15.17 4.19 -1.78
C SER A 71 -16.68 4.42 -1.83
N GLY A 72 -17.12 5.10 -2.86
CA GLY A 72 -18.53 5.51 -2.97
C GLY A 72 -19.43 4.64 -3.82
N GLY A 73 -19.04 3.50 -4.29
CA GLY A 73 -19.94 2.75 -5.17
C GLY A 73 -19.39 1.54 -5.88
N SER A 74 -18.12 1.22 -5.69
CA SER A 74 -17.59 -0.04 -6.16
C SER A 74 -17.87 -1.12 -5.11
N ALA A 75 -18.70 -2.09 -5.45
CA ALA A 75 -18.91 -3.29 -4.61
C ALA A 75 -17.58 -3.99 -4.26
N ARG A 76 -16.56 -3.78 -5.07
CA ARG A 76 -15.22 -4.35 -4.91
C ARG A 76 -14.49 -3.82 -3.67
N ASP A 77 -14.60 -2.52 -3.39
CA ASP A 77 -13.81 -1.85 -2.34
C ASP A 77 -14.68 -1.30 -1.20
N GLN A 78 -16.00 -1.26 -1.40
CA GLN A 78 -16.94 -0.84 -0.38
C GLN A 78 -16.84 -1.69 0.89
N GLY A 79 -16.56 -2.98 0.71
CA GLY A 79 -16.35 -3.88 1.81
C GLY A 79 -15.17 -3.52 2.72
N ALA A 80 -14.03 -3.17 2.14
CA ALA A 80 -12.87 -2.78 2.92
C ALA A 80 -13.10 -1.47 3.69
N ALA A 81 -13.74 -0.49 3.06
CA ALA A 81 -14.11 0.76 3.73
C ALA A 81 -15.09 0.54 4.88
N LEU A 82 -15.88 -0.50 4.81
CA LEU A 82 -16.89 -0.87 5.81
C LEU A 82 -16.42 -2.02 6.73
N TRP A 83 -15.14 -2.29 6.77
CA TRP A 83 -14.52 -3.30 7.63
C TRP A 83 -15.11 -4.71 7.47
N ASN A 84 -15.48 -5.09 6.28
CA ASN A 84 -15.82 -6.48 6.00
C ASN A 84 -14.59 -7.23 5.44
N LEU A 85 -14.81 -8.49 5.04
CA LEU A 85 -13.75 -9.37 4.52
C LEU A 85 -13.01 -8.83 3.29
N GLY A 86 -13.43 -7.72 2.74
CA GLY A 86 -12.83 -7.14 1.54
C GLY A 86 -13.10 -7.95 0.26
N SER A 87 -12.50 -7.52 -0.83
CA SER A 87 -12.69 -8.16 -2.14
C SER A 87 -11.96 -9.50 -2.26
N ALA A 88 -12.70 -10.57 -2.55
CA ALA A 88 -12.12 -11.87 -2.85
C ALA A 88 -11.10 -11.81 -4.01
N THR A 89 -11.37 -11.00 -5.03
CA THR A 89 -10.48 -10.78 -6.16
C THR A 89 -9.15 -10.14 -5.72
N ARG A 90 -9.18 -9.13 -4.86
CA ARG A 90 -7.94 -8.51 -4.35
C ARG A 90 -7.11 -9.50 -3.55
N ARG A 91 -7.75 -10.30 -2.69
CA ARG A 91 -7.06 -11.35 -1.92
C ARG A 91 -6.40 -12.37 -2.84
N ALA A 92 -7.16 -12.90 -3.82
CA ALA A 92 -6.67 -13.87 -4.78
C ALA A 92 -5.51 -13.33 -5.62
N ASN A 93 -5.65 -12.13 -6.16
CA ASN A 93 -4.60 -11.49 -6.98
C ASN A 93 -3.33 -11.24 -6.16
N THR A 94 -3.44 -10.67 -4.97
CA THR A 94 -2.27 -10.40 -4.12
C THR A 94 -1.51 -11.69 -3.78
N TYR A 95 -2.24 -12.74 -3.40
CA TYR A 95 -1.66 -14.04 -3.12
C TYR A 95 -0.97 -14.63 -4.36
N GLN A 96 -1.64 -14.61 -5.50
CA GLN A 96 -1.11 -15.14 -6.76
C GLN A 96 0.13 -14.37 -7.24
N TRP A 97 0.13 -13.05 -7.15
CA TRP A 97 1.31 -12.27 -7.55
C TRP A 97 2.54 -12.61 -6.73
N PHE A 98 2.38 -12.85 -5.44
CA PHE A 98 3.51 -13.27 -4.62
C PHE A 98 3.86 -14.75 -4.82
N PHE A 99 2.92 -15.67 -4.62
CA PHE A 99 3.20 -17.10 -4.60
C PHE A 99 3.46 -17.69 -5.99
N VAL A 100 3.00 -17.05 -7.06
CA VAL A 100 3.25 -17.50 -8.46
C VAL A 100 4.20 -16.54 -9.19
N GLY A 101 4.05 -15.24 -9.01
CA GLY A 101 4.83 -14.26 -9.75
C GLY A 101 6.22 -14.01 -9.16
N VAL A 102 6.35 -13.88 -7.84
CA VAL A 102 7.60 -13.54 -7.17
C VAL A 102 8.35 -14.77 -6.66
N GLY A 103 7.70 -15.50 -5.77
CA GLY A 103 8.35 -16.50 -4.92
C GLY A 103 9.13 -17.60 -5.64
N PRO A 104 8.56 -18.27 -6.66
CA PRO A 104 9.25 -19.36 -7.37
C PRO A 104 10.55 -18.92 -8.06
N ASN A 105 10.68 -17.64 -8.40
CA ASN A 105 11.85 -17.11 -9.08
C ASN A 105 13.00 -16.76 -8.12
N LEU A 106 12.71 -16.52 -6.85
CA LEU A 106 13.70 -16.04 -5.87
C LEU A 106 14.79 -17.08 -5.60
N GLY A 107 14.42 -18.36 -5.41
CA GLY A 107 15.38 -19.43 -5.18
C GLY A 107 16.35 -19.61 -6.35
N ASN A 108 15.84 -19.61 -7.57
CA ASN A 108 16.64 -19.71 -8.79
C ASN A 108 17.60 -18.52 -8.93
N MET A 109 17.08 -17.28 -8.74
CA MET A 109 17.90 -16.07 -8.75
C MET A 109 19.02 -16.12 -7.71
N TYR A 110 18.70 -16.50 -6.48
CA TYR A 110 19.68 -16.62 -5.39
C TYR A 110 20.79 -17.60 -5.72
N ASN A 111 20.44 -18.84 -6.10
CA ASN A 111 21.39 -19.89 -6.35
C ASN A 111 22.35 -19.56 -7.50
N LYS A 112 21.83 -19.04 -8.60
CA LYS A 112 22.64 -18.62 -9.77
C LYS A 112 23.52 -17.43 -9.44
N ALA A 113 23.01 -16.43 -8.72
CA ALA A 113 23.77 -15.27 -8.31
C ALA A 113 24.91 -15.64 -7.35
N MET A 114 24.66 -16.54 -6.39
CA MET A 114 25.69 -17.06 -5.48
C MET A 114 26.79 -17.81 -6.26
N ALA A 115 26.41 -18.69 -7.20
CA ALA A 115 27.34 -19.43 -8.01
C ALA A 115 28.21 -18.52 -8.90
N ALA A 116 27.66 -17.40 -9.36
CA ALA A 116 28.37 -16.40 -10.18
C ALA A 116 29.18 -15.39 -9.33
N GLY A 117 29.11 -15.43 -8.00
CA GLY A 117 29.68 -14.40 -7.12
C GLY A 117 29.00 -13.04 -7.25
N ALA A 118 27.75 -13.02 -7.74
CA ALA A 118 26.89 -11.83 -7.88
C ALA A 118 26.11 -11.60 -6.58
N TYR A 119 26.81 -11.35 -5.49
CA TYR A 119 26.23 -11.32 -4.14
C TYR A 119 25.15 -10.27 -3.96
N HIS A 120 25.20 -9.15 -4.69
CA HIS A 120 24.15 -8.13 -4.59
C HIS A 120 22.81 -8.62 -5.18
N TYR A 121 22.80 -9.45 -6.22
CA TYR A 121 21.58 -10.10 -6.71
C TYR A 121 21.06 -11.16 -5.73
N ALA A 122 21.97 -11.92 -5.11
CA ALA A 122 21.60 -12.87 -4.07
C ALA A 122 20.98 -12.14 -2.86
N ALA A 123 21.57 -11.02 -2.46
CA ALA A 123 21.04 -10.15 -1.41
C ALA A 123 19.65 -9.60 -1.75
N ALA A 124 19.46 -9.08 -2.97
CA ALA A 124 18.19 -8.60 -3.43
C ALA A 124 17.12 -9.70 -3.42
N SER A 125 17.49 -10.94 -3.82
CA SER A 125 16.60 -12.10 -3.74
C SER A 125 16.14 -12.39 -2.31
N ARG A 126 17.06 -12.42 -1.34
CA ARG A 126 16.74 -12.63 0.08
C ARG A 126 15.87 -11.52 0.63
N LEU A 127 16.21 -10.28 0.32
CA LEU A 127 15.44 -9.13 0.82
C LEU A 127 14.03 -9.07 0.24
N ILE A 128 13.85 -9.37 -1.06
CA ILE A 128 12.53 -9.44 -1.69
C ILE A 128 11.72 -10.61 -1.12
N LYS A 129 12.35 -11.76 -0.84
CA LYS A 129 11.69 -12.86 -0.16
C LYS A 129 11.15 -12.45 1.20
N ALA A 130 12.00 -11.87 2.05
CA ALA A 130 11.62 -11.39 3.37
C ALA A 130 10.50 -10.35 3.26
N TYR A 131 10.67 -9.34 2.41
CA TYR A 131 9.68 -8.27 2.22
C TYR A 131 8.34 -8.80 1.72
N GLY A 132 8.34 -9.74 0.79
CA GLY A 132 7.12 -10.36 0.30
C GLY A 132 6.38 -11.14 1.39
N PHE A 133 7.10 -11.97 2.17
CA PHE A 133 6.49 -12.67 3.30
C PHE A 133 6.05 -11.72 4.43
N MET A 134 6.76 -10.61 4.67
CA MET A 134 6.30 -9.57 5.61
C MET A 134 4.93 -9.05 5.17
N VAL A 135 4.79 -8.60 3.92
CA VAL A 135 3.52 -8.10 3.38
C VAL A 135 2.43 -9.17 3.44
N MET A 136 2.75 -10.41 3.03
CA MET A 136 1.76 -11.50 3.06
C MET A 136 1.33 -11.86 4.48
N THR A 137 2.27 -11.91 5.43
CA THR A 137 1.97 -12.19 6.85
C THR A 137 1.16 -11.07 7.49
N ASP A 138 1.42 -9.82 7.11
CA ASP A 138 0.65 -8.69 7.59
C ASP A 138 -0.84 -8.81 7.22
N ILE A 139 -1.14 -9.39 6.06
CA ILE A 139 -2.53 -9.46 5.57
C ILE A 139 -3.21 -10.81 5.81
N PHE A 140 -2.48 -11.93 5.71
CA PHE A 140 -3.06 -13.26 5.85
C PHE A 140 -2.73 -13.96 7.18
N GLY A 141 -1.65 -13.53 7.85
CA GLY A 141 -1.12 -14.21 9.04
C GLY A 141 -0.31 -15.45 8.68
N GLU A 142 -0.80 -16.62 9.07
CA GLU A 142 -0.17 -17.90 8.85
C GLU A 142 -0.27 -18.33 7.38
N MET A 143 0.80 -18.92 6.84
CA MET A 143 0.87 -19.41 5.47
C MET A 143 2.02 -20.42 5.30
N PRO A 144 2.10 -21.14 4.19
CA PRO A 144 3.30 -21.89 3.84
C PRO A 144 4.52 -20.96 3.73
N TYR A 145 5.58 -21.26 4.48
CA TYR A 145 6.85 -20.52 4.48
C TYR A 145 8.04 -21.45 4.29
N THR A 146 8.21 -22.43 5.20
CA THR A 146 9.35 -23.37 5.16
C THR A 146 9.27 -24.34 3.98
N GLU A 147 8.07 -24.73 3.59
CA GLU A 147 7.82 -25.59 2.43
C GLU A 147 7.39 -24.80 1.18
N ALA A 148 7.32 -23.46 1.28
CA ALA A 148 6.96 -22.63 0.13
C ALA A 148 7.99 -22.70 -0.99
N PHE A 149 7.51 -22.69 -2.23
CA PHE A 149 8.33 -22.69 -3.45
C PHE A 149 9.22 -23.94 -3.60
N GLN A 150 8.85 -25.03 -2.94
CA GLN A 150 9.44 -26.35 -3.07
C GLN A 150 8.45 -27.29 -3.77
N ASP A 151 8.88 -28.52 -4.01
CA ASP A 151 8.07 -29.52 -4.72
C ASP A 151 7.07 -30.23 -3.76
N TYR A 152 6.16 -29.44 -3.20
CA TYR A 152 5.06 -29.92 -2.37
C TYR A 152 3.71 -29.57 -2.99
N ASN A 153 2.86 -30.57 -3.20
CA ASN A 153 1.50 -30.34 -3.69
C ASN A 153 0.59 -29.68 -2.64
N SER A 154 0.86 -29.91 -1.35
CA SER A 154 0.11 -29.35 -0.23
C SER A 154 1.09 -28.95 0.88
N PRO A 155 1.75 -27.80 0.77
CA PRO A 155 2.73 -27.36 1.74
C PRO A 155 2.08 -27.06 3.09
N LYS A 156 2.79 -27.35 4.18
CA LYS A 156 2.34 -27.05 5.54
C LYS A 156 2.33 -25.54 5.79
N PHE A 157 1.36 -25.13 6.58
CA PHE A 157 1.32 -23.76 7.11
C PHE A 157 2.29 -23.63 8.28
N ASP A 158 3.03 -22.54 8.29
CA ASP A 158 3.89 -22.13 9.40
C ASP A 158 3.20 -21.09 10.27
N THR A 159 3.56 -21.07 11.56
CA THR A 159 3.05 -20.07 12.50
C THR A 159 3.56 -18.68 12.14
N GLY A 160 2.81 -17.65 12.49
CA GLY A 160 3.23 -16.26 12.29
C GLY A 160 4.60 -15.97 12.91
N ARG A 161 4.93 -16.57 14.07
CA ARG A 161 6.26 -16.44 14.69
C ARG A 161 7.38 -17.04 13.82
N THR A 162 7.16 -18.23 13.28
CA THR A 162 8.14 -18.90 12.41
C THR A 162 8.43 -18.05 11.18
N ILE A 163 7.40 -17.52 10.53
CA ILE A 163 7.53 -16.66 9.36
C ILE A 163 8.26 -15.37 9.74
N PHE A 164 7.86 -14.73 10.83
CA PHE A 164 8.43 -13.48 11.30
C PHE A 164 9.94 -13.59 11.55
N MET A 165 10.35 -14.61 12.28
CA MET A 165 11.77 -14.86 12.59
C MET A 165 12.55 -15.26 11.34
N GLY A 166 11.95 -16.02 10.44
CA GLY A 166 12.56 -16.38 9.17
C GLY A 166 12.80 -15.17 8.27
N CYS A 167 11.87 -14.22 8.19
CA CYS A 167 12.07 -12.96 7.49
C CYS A 167 13.24 -12.15 8.05
N LEU A 168 13.38 -12.09 9.39
CA LEU A 168 14.54 -11.41 10.02
C LEU A 168 15.87 -12.07 9.67
N ALA A 169 15.91 -13.41 9.61
CA ALA A 169 17.10 -14.14 9.19
C ALA A 169 17.44 -13.89 7.71
N ASP A 170 16.44 -13.90 6.81
CA ASP A 170 16.63 -13.56 5.40
C ASP A 170 17.14 -12.10 5.23
N ILE A 171 16.66 -11.15 6.05
CA ILE A 171 17.15 -9.76 6.04
C ILE A 171 18.62 -9.68 6.52
N ASP A 172 18.97 -10.39 7.60
CA ASP A 172 20.35 -10.41 8.10
C ASP A 172 21.32 -11.00 7.07
N GLU A 173 20.95 -12.08 6.39
CA GLU A 173 21.72 -12.63 5.28
C GLU A 173 21.85 -11.62 4.12
N ALA A 174 20.77 -10.92 3.77
CA ALA A 174 20.81 -9.89 2.73
C ALA A 174 21.78 -8.74 3.10
N ILE A 175 21.76 -8.28 4.36
CA ILE A 175 22.68 -7.26 4.86
C ILE A 175 24.15 -7.70 4.72
N GLU A 176 24.46 -8.96 5.05
CA GLU A 176 25.79 -9.51 4.89
C GLU A 176 26.22 -9.58 3.42
N LEU A 177 25.31 -10.04 2.55
CA LEU A 177 25.59 -10.19 1.13
C LEU A 177 25.77 -8.86 0.39
N PHE A 178 25.01 -7.81 0.74
CA PHE A 178 25.21 -6.47 0.16
C PHE A 178 26.58 -5.86 0.51
N GLN A 179 27.23 -6.32 1.57
CA GLN A 179 28.55 -5.85 1.98
C GLN A 179 29.71 -6.66 1.37
N LYS A 180 29.41 -7.76 0.66
CA LYS A 180 30.45 -8.60 0.02
C LYS A 180 30.94 -7.99 -1.29
N ALA A 181 32.24 -8.14 -1.53
CA ALA A 181 32.83 -7.81 -2.81
C ALA A 181 32.31 -8.73 -3.92
N GLN A 182 31.88 -8.14 -5.03
CA GLN A 182 31.37 -8.87 -6.19
C GLN A 182 32.50 -9.55 -6.97
N SER A 183 32.21 -10.69 -7.60
CA SER A 183 33.11 -11.25 -8.62
C SER A 183 33.27 -10.26 -9.78
N SER A 184 34.46 -10.22 -10.36
CA SER A 184 34.75 -9.38 -11.54
C SER A 184 33.92 -9.79 -12.79
N SER A 185 33.39 -11.00 -12.82
CA SER A 185 32.52 -11.52 -13.87
C SER A 185 31.03 -11.34 -13.58
N ALA A 186 30.67 -10.90 -12.37
CA ALA A 186 29.29 -10.70 -11.99
C ALA A 186 28.67 -9.53 -12.79
N GLN A 187 27.43 -9.72 -13.23
CA GLN A 187 26.68 -8.62 -13.86
C GLN A 187 26.41 -7.52 -12.82
N PRO A 188 26.52 -6.24 -13.20
CA PRO A 188 26.21 -5.13 -12.31
C PRO A 188 24.72 -5.15 -11.93
N LEU A 189 24.40 -4.83 -10.68
CA LEU A 189 23.02 -4.83 -10.18
C LEU A 189 22.09 -3.93 -11.02
N ALA A 190 22.63 -2.85 -11.57
CA ALA A 190 21.91 -1.93 -12.46
C ALA A 190 21.34 -2.57 -13.74
N ALA A 191 21.83 -3.75 -14.12
CA ALA A 191 21.31 -4.46 -15.31
C ALA A 191 19.87 -5.00 -15.11
N GLY A 192 19.40 -5.12 -13.87
CA GLY A 192 18.06 -5.64 -13.58
C GLY A 192 17.29 -4.87 -12.49
N ASP A 193 17.92 -3.92 -11.79
CA ASP A 193 17.30 -3.23 -10.66
C ASP A 193 16.52 -1.98 -11.08
N SER A 194 15.21 -2.02 -10.93
CA SER A 194 14.30 -0.90 -11.18
C SER A 194 13.96 -0.06 -9.94
N TRP A 195 14.29 -0.52 -8.72
CA TRP A 195 13.95 0.20 -7.49
C TRP A 195 15.01 1.21 -7.06
N ASN A 196 16.27 0.82 -7.12
CA ASN A 196 17.40 1.63 -6.66
C ASN A 196 18.43 1.91 -7.77
N ASN A 197 18.12 1.58 -9.03
CA ASN A 197 19.02 1.78 -10.19
C ASN A 197 20.41 1.15 -10.00
N GLY A 198 20.47 0.01 -9.32
CA GLY A 198 21.71 -0.73 -9.09
C GLY A 198 22.55 -0.23 -7.91
N ASP A 199 22.07 0.72 -7.13
CA ASP A 199 22.76 1.22 -5.95
C ASP A 199 22.64 0.25 -4.77
N ALA A 200 23.67 -0.57 -4.55
CA ALA A 200 23.72 -1.54 -3.47
C ALA A 200 23.69 -0.89 -2.07
N GLN A 201 24.15 0.36 -1.93
CA GLN A 201 24.09 1.07 -0.65
C GLN A 201 22.64 1.48 -0.31
N LYS A 202 21.84 1.87 -1.29
CA LYS A 202 20.40 2.10 -1.08
C LYS A 202 19.68 0.81 -0.70
N TRP A 203 20.01 -0.30 -1.32
CA TRP A 203 19.49 -1.60 -0.95
C TRP A 203 19.86 -2.00 0.48
N LEU A 204 21.11 -1.77 0.87
CA LEU A 204 21.57 -2.03 2.24
C LEU A 204 20.83 -1.19 3.28
N LYS A 205 20.65 0.11 3.00
CA LYS A 205 19.85 1.00 3.84
C LYS A 205 18.39 0.56 3.92
N PHE A 206 17.81 0.12 2.80
CA PHE A 206 16.46 -0.42 2.76
C PHE A 206 16.32 -1.70 3.60
N ALA A 207 17.32 -2.60 3.56
CA ALA A 207 17.32 -3.79 4.41
C ALA A 207 17.32 -3.43 5.90
N TYR A 208 18.09 -2.46 6.33
CA TYR A 208 18.08 -1.97 7.71
C TYR A 208 16.74 -1.33 8.08
N LEU A 209 16.13 -0.57 7.18
CA LEU A 209 14.79 0.00 7.43
C LEU A 209 13.72 -1.09 7.54
N LEU A 210 13.72 -2.07 6.64
CA LEU A 210 12.78 -3.19 6.72
C LEU A 210 12.93 -3.96 8.03
N LYS A 211 14.17 -4.17 8.50
CA LYS A 211 14.41 -4.78 9.80
C LYS A 211 13.85 -3.93 10.94
N ALA A 212 14.09 -2.63 10.93
CA ALA A 212 13.56 -1.72 11.94
C ALA A 212 12.02 -1.69 11.93
N ARG A 213 11.39 -1.60 10.74
CA ARG A 213 9.93 -1.66 10.54
C ARG A 213 9.37 -2.94 11.14
N TRP A 214 9.93 -4.08 10.76
CA TRP A 214 9.47 -5.39 11.21
C TRP A 214 9.62 -5.57 12.73
N LEU A 215 10.76 -5.15 13.30
CA LEU A 215 10.94 -5.14 14.75
C LEU A 215 9.95 -4.21 15.46
N ASN A 216 9.60 -3.07 14.86
CA ASN A 216 8.63 -2.14 15.44
C ASN A 216 7.19 -2.69 15.45
N HIS A 217 6.86 -3.65 14.58
CA HIS A 217 5.59 -4.37 14.65
C HIS A 217 5.39 -5.10 15.98
N LEU A 218 6.45 -5.49 16.67
CA LEU A 218 6.39 -6.16 17.97
C LEU A 218 6.02 -5.23 19.14
N SER A 219 5.60 -4.01 18.88
CA SER A 219 5.35 -2.97 19.91
C SER A 219 4.26 -3.30 20.95
N LYS A 220 3.47 -4.34 20.74
CA LYS A 220 2.53 -4.89 21.74
C LYS A 220 3.15 -5.93 22.66
N LYS A 221 4.32 -6.44 22.31
CA LYS A 221 5.03 -7.44 23.11
C LYS A 221 5.87 -6.77 24.21
N ALA A 222 6.20 -7.54 25.22
CA ALA A 222 7.08 -7.06 26.28
C ALA A 222 8.45 -6.62 25.73
N GLU A 223 9.05 -5.60 26.34
CA GLU A 223 10.42 -5.17 26.01
C GLU A 223 11.41 -6.29 26.28
N GLY A 224 12.36 -6.47 25.37
CA GLY A 224 13.40 -7.48 25.47
C GLY A 224 14.04 -7.80 24.13
N SER A 225 14.81 -8.87 24.06
CA SER A 225 15.53 -9.25 22.84
C SER A 225 14.56 -9.68 21.74
N TRP A 226 14.71 -9.10 20.54
CA TRP A 226 13.95 -9.52 19.36
C TRP A 226 14.14 -11.00 18.97
N LYS A 227 15.30 -11.57 19.31
CA LYS A 227 15.59 -12.99 19.07
C LYS A 227 14.66 -13.92 19.86
N GLU A 228 14.06 -13.41 20.92
CA GLU A 228 13.04 -14.09 21.72
C GLU A 228 11.62 -13.75 21.28
N GLY A 229 11.44 -12.94 20.22
CA GLY A 229 10.14 -12.47 19.76
C GLY A 229 9.60 -11.29 20.58
N LYS A 230 10.47 -10.55 21.26
CA LYS A 230 10.10 -9.38 22.09
C LYS A 230 10.37 -8.07 21.38
N TYR A 231 9.80 -7.00 21.89
CA TYR A 231 10.03 -5.64 21.39
C TYR A 231 11.41 -5.16 21.83
N ASP A 232 12.28 -4.86 20.87
CA ASP A 232 13.68 -4.52 21.12
C ASP A 232 13.96 -3.10 20.63
N THR A 233 13.71 -2.13 21.51
CA THR A 233 13.86 -0.70 21.19
C THR A 233 15.30 -0.34 20.79
N GLN A 234 16.33 -0.99 21.38
CA GLN A 234 17.70 -0.70 21.03
C GLN A 234 18.08 -1.25 19.65
N ALA A 235 17.66 -2.48 19.33
CA ALA A 235 17.90 -3.06 18.01
C ALA A 235 17.22 -2.24 16.89
N ILE A 236 16.02 -1.69 17.15
CA ILE A 236 15.35 -0.79 16.21
C ILE A 236 16.20 0.46 15.98
N LEU A 237 16.65 1.13 17.02
CA LEU A 237 17.48 2.34 16.90
C LEU A 237 18.81 2.07 16.20
N ASP A 238 19.44 0.93 16.46
CA ASP A 238 20.69 0.52 15.79
C ASP A 238 20.49 0.28 14.28
N CYS A 239 19.35 -0.30 13.90
CA CYS A 239 18.97 -0.43 12.50
C CYS A 239 18.71 0.93 11.86
N LEU A 240 17.95 1.81 12.52
CA LEU A 240 17.62 3.14 11.99
C LEU A 240 18.85 4.03 11.81
N ALA A 241 19.89 3.86 12.64
CA ALA A 241 21.17 4.55 12.46
C ALA A 241 21.90 4.18 11.15
N LYS A 242 21.54 3.04 10.53
CA LYS A 242 22.12 2.53 9.28
C LYS A 242 21.12 2.54 8.11
N ALA A 243 19.87 2.87 8.36
CA ALA A 243 18.82 3.01 7.37
C ALA A 243 18.99 4.32 6.57
N GLN A 244 17.95 4.80 5.91
CA GLN A 244 17.96 6.04 5.16
C GLN A 244 18.35 7.23 6.04
N GLN A 245 19.31 8.05 5.59
CA GLN A 245 19.80 9.24 6.28
C GLN A 245 19.37 10.54 5.59
N SER A 246 18.81 10.44 4.39
CA SER A 246 18.26 11.56 3.61
C SER A 246 17.24 11.05 2.59
N ASN A 247 16.49 11.94 1.95
CA ASN A 247 15.58 11.61 0.85
C ASN A 247 16.31 11.01 -0.37
N ALA A 248 17.59 11.28 -0.54
CA ALA A 248 18.40 10.68 -1.60
C ALA A 248 18.58 9.16 -1.42
N ASP A 249 18.41 8.65 -0.21
CA ASP A 249 18.53 7.23 0.12
C ASP A 249 17.22 6.44 -0.07
N ASN A 250 16.12 7.10 -0.38
CA ASN A 250 14.81 6.45 -0.51
C ASN A 250 14.82 5.36 -1.58
N THR A 251 14.19 4.23 -1.27
CA THR A 251 13.89 3.17 -2.23
C THR A 251 12.54 3.45 -2.84
N VAL A 252 12.51 3.68 -4.15
CA VAL A 252 11.35 4.24 -4.86
C VAL A 252 11.15 3.56 -6.20
N ILE A 253 9.91 3.17 -6.46
CA ILE A 253 9.48 2.76 -7.80
C ILE A 253 9.07 4.04 -8.55
N ARG A 254 9.73 4.31 -9.67
CA ARG A 254 9.43 5.46 -10.52
C ARG A 254 8.50 5.01 -11.64
N HIS A 255 7.44 5.78 -11.83
CA HIS A 255 6.43 5.55 -12.86
C HIS A 255 6.44 6.68 -13.88
N THR A 256 5.78 6.47 -15.00
CA THR A 256 5.67 7.45 -16.10
C THR A 256 4.21 7.78 -16.39
N ASP A 257 3.95 8.98 -16.92
CA ASP A 257 2.60 9.39 -17.38
C ASP A 257 2.27 8.81 -18.77
N THR A 258 3.22 8.15 -19.43
CA THR A 258 2.99 7.53 -20.72
C THR A 258 2.26 6.21 -20.54
N ASN A 259 1.16 6.04 -21.26
CA ASN A 259 0.46 4.77 -21.35
C ASN A 259 1.47 3.70 -21.78
N GLY A 260 1.77 2.78 -20.87
CA GLY A 260 2.79 1.74 -21.05
C GLY A 260 2.39 0.78 -22.14
N ASN A 261 2.57 1.18 -23.37
CA ASN A 261 2.64 0.24 -24.45
C ASN A 261 3.92 -0.58 -24.28
N THR A 262 3.79 -1.72 -23.62
CA THR A 262 4.59 -2.92 -23.86
C THR A 262 6.08 -2.94 -23.48
N HIS A 263 6.74 -1.83 -23.17
CA HIS A 263 8.20 -1.84 -22.93
C HIS A 263 8.62 -1.28 -21.56
N ASP A 264 7.72 -0.61 -20.86
CA ASP A 264 7.97 -0.17 -19.49
C ASP A 264 7.25 -1.12 -18.54
N VAL A 265 8.01 -2.02 -17.92
CA VAL A 265 7.49 -2.98 -16.92
C VAL A 265 6.83 -2.27 -15.75
N LEU A 266 7.15 -1.01 -15.53
CA LEU A 266 6.58 -0.14 -14.50
C LEU A 266 5.68 0.95 -15.10
N GLY A 267 5.44 0.90 -16.41
CA GLY A 267 4.59 1.84 -17.10
C GLY A 267 3.13 1.68 -16.73
N TRP A 268 2.43 2.78 -16.73
CA TRP A 268 1.01 2.78 -16.49
C TRP A 268 0.25 2.04 -17.59
N ASN A 269 -0.52 1.02 -17.19
CA ASN A 269 -1.49 0.36 -18.04
C ASN A 269 -2.83 0.25 -17.28
N GLU A 270 -3.81 0.99 -17.74
CA GLU A 270 -5.13 1.09 -17.10
C GLU A 270 -5.83 -0.27 -16.88
N THR A 271 -5.49 -1.27 -17.68
CA THR A 271 -6.17 -2.56 -17.68
C THR A 271 -5.43 -3.68 -16.95
N VAL A 272 -4.10 -3.61 -16.86
CA VAL A 272 -3.29 -4.72 -16.34
C VAL A 272 -2.21 -4.34 -15.34
N ASP A 273 -1.79 -3.07 -15.27
CA ASP A 273 -0.77 -2.63 -14.34
C ASP A 273 -1.38 -2.08 -13.04
N TYR A 274 -1.15 -2.78 -11.94
CA TYR A 274 -1.55 -2.39 -10.58
C TYR A 274 -0.39 -1.87 -9.75
N SER A 275 0.75 -1.57 -10.37
CA SER A 275 1.93 -1.09 -9.65
C SER A 275 1.83 0.37 -9.23
N THR A 276 0.95 1.15 -9.85
CA THR A 276 0.64 2.54 -9.49
C THR A 276 -0.65 2.64 -8.68
N VAL A 277 -0.76 3.68 -7.86
CA VAL A 277 -2.03 4.00 -7.18
C VAL A 277 -3.13 4.23 -8.21
N TYR A 278 -2.82 4.93 -9.29
CA TYR A 278 -3.73 5.20 -10.39
C TYR A 278 -4.40 3.91 -10.90
N SER A 279 -3.61 2.93 -11.31
CA SER A 279 -4.13 1.66 -11.81
C SER A 279 -4.79 0.82 -10.74
N CYS A 280 -4.19 0.77 -9.54
CA CYS A 280 -4.69 -0.05 -8.44
C CYS A 280 -6.08 0.36 -7.96
N VAL A 281 -6.36 1.63 -7.81
CA VAL A 281 -7.70 2.10 -7.39
C VAL A 281 -8.70 2.13 -8.54
N GLY A 282 -8.27 1.86 -9.76
CA GLY A 282 -9.14 1.87 -10.94
C GLY A 282 -9.79 3.24 -11.11
N MET A 283 -9.03 4.24 -11.22
CA MET A 283 -9.22 5.69 -11.07
C MET A 283 -10.45 6.32 -11.76
N ASN A 284 -11.52 5.68 -11.77
CA ASN A 284 -12.60 6.04 -12.65
C ASN A 284 -13.89 6.41 -11.96
N SER A 285 -13.90 6.78 -10.70
CA SER A 285 -15.18 7.39 -10.34
C SER A 285 -15.72 7.22 -8.92
N ASN A 286 -15.01 6.57 -8.01
CA ASN A 286 -15.68 6.20 -6.76
C ASN A 286 -14.86 6.41 -5.48
N TYR A 287 -13.76 7.17 -5.54
CA TYR A 287 -12.86 7.34 -4.40
C TYR A 287 -12.76 8.80 -4.00
N TYR A 288 -12.83 9.06 -2.71
CA TYR A 288 -12.90 10.38 -2.12
C TYR A 288 -11.98 10.48 -0.90
N VAL A 289 -11.48 11.67 -0.64
CA VAL A 289 -10.76 11.98 0.60
C VAL A 289 -11.72 11.94 1.78
N SER A 290 -11.32 11.27 2.87
CA SER A 290 -12.13 11.23 4.07
C SER A 290 -12.13 12.55 4.83
N LYS A 291 -13.15 12.76 5.65
CA LYS A 291 -13.24 13.89 6.57
C LYS A 291 -12.04 13.93 7.52
N THR A 292 -11.67 12.78 8.08
CA THR A 292 -10.51 12.66 8.98
C THR A 292 -9.22 13.15 8.33
N TYR A 293 -8.96 12.69 7.10
CA TYR A 293 -7.76 13.08 6.37
C TYR A 293 -7.77 14.56 6.01
N PHE A 294 -8.92 15.07 5.56
CA PHE A 294 -9.15 16.48 5.27
C PHE A 294 -8.90 17.37 6.51
N GLU A 295 -9.48 17.02 7.66
CA GLU A 295 -9.35 17.80 8.88
C GLU A 295 -7.92 17.84 9.41
N ASN A 296 -7.19 16.72 9.32
CA ASN A 296 -5.79 16.69 9.71
C ASN A 296 -4.89 17.50 8.78
N LEU A 297 -5.23 17.62 7.49
CA LEU A 297 -4.50 18.48 6.55
C LEU A 297 -4.83 19.97 6.72
N THR A 298 -6.07 20.31 7.08
CA THR A 298 -6.51 21.70 7.11
C THR A 298 -6.40 22.36 8.49
N ASN A 299 -6.36 21.54 9.56
CA ASN A 299 -6.34 22.05 10.94
C ASN A 299 -5.72 21.04 11.91
N PHE A 300 -4.48 20.63 11.66
CA PHE A 300 -3.78 19.71 12.53
C PHE A 300 -3.70 20.23 13.97
N ASP A 301 -4.04 19.37 14.94
CA ASP A 301 -4.03 19.69 16.37
C ASP A 301 -4.91 20.90 16.75
N GLY A 302 -5.87 21.28 15.92
CA GLY A 302 -6.78 22.40 16.20
C GLY A 302 -6.13 23.79 16.19
N LYS A 303 -4.90 23.91 15.69
CA LYS A 303 -4.11 25.17 15.71
C LYS A 303 -4.49 26.18 14.65
N GLY A 304 -5.36 25.81 13.70
CA GLY A 304 -5.73 26.69 12.60
C GLY A 304 -4.61 26.93 11.57
N ILE A 305 -3.54 26.14 11.62
CA ILE A 305 -2.44 26.20 10.66
C ILE A 305 -2.65 25.08 9.64
N GLU A 306 -2.79 25.46 8.38
CA GLU A 306 -2.97 24.51 7.29
C GLU A 306 -1.64 23.85 6.92
N ASP A 307 -1.70 22.55 6.64
CA ASP A 307 -0.57 21.76 6.17
C ASP A 307 -0.23 22.15 4.73
N PRO A 308 1.03 22.48 4.40
CA PRO A 308 1.43 22.80 3.02
C PRO A 308 1.08 21.70 1.99
N ARG A 309 0.92 20.44 2.42
CA ARG A 309 0.50 19.35 1.55
C ARG A 309 -1.00 19.35 1.24
N ALA A 310 -1.82 20.16 1.91
CA ALA A 310 -3.27 20.15 1.77
C ALA A 310 -3.73 20.36 0.33
N ASP A 311 -3.11 21.29 -0.39
CA ASP A 311 -3.43 21.58 -1.79
C ASP A 311 -3.08 20.43 -2.75
N HIS A 312 -2.19 19.53 -2.34
CA HIS A 312 -1.71 18.42 -3.15
C HIS A 312 -2.41 17.08 -2.80
N PHE A 313 -2.97 17.00 -1.59
CA PHE A 313 -3.58 15.76 -1.07
C PHE A 313 -5.11 15.85 -0.98
N ILE A 314 -5.68 17.01 -1.27
CA ILE A 314 -7.11 17.24 -1.41
C ILE A 314 -7.40 17.67 -2.85
N PRO A 315 -8.32 17.00 -3.57
CA PRO A 315 -8.57 17.31 -4.97
C PRO A 315 -9.04 18.74 -5.19
N TRP A 316 -8.64 19.31 -6.32
CA TRP A 316 -9.14 20.58 -6.83
C TRP A 316 -9.97 20.37 -8.09
N GLN A 317 -10.93 21.23 -8.30
CA GLN A 317 -11.77 21.25 -9.50
C GLN A 317 -11.88 22.66 -10.08
N ARG A 318 -11.93 22.74 -11.40
CA ARG A 318 -12.27 23.96 -12.13
C ARG A 318 -13.41 23.65 -13.10
N SER A 319 -14.50 24.39 -12.99
CA SER A 319 -15.59 24.27 -13.95
C SER A 319 -15.25 25.03 -15.23
N GLY A 320 -15.06 24.30 -16.33
CA GLY A 320 -14.78 24.85 -17.65
C GLY A 320 -16.00 25.04 -18.56
N LYS A 321 -17.21 24.65 -18.11
CA LYS A 321 -18.43 24.75 -18.91
C LYS A 321 -19.52 25.47 -18.16
N SER A 322 -20.11 26.47 -18.82
CA SER A 322 -21.36 27.08 -18.40
C SER A 322 -22.48 26.02 -18.50
N ALA A 323 -23.13 25.74 -17.40
CA ALA A 323 -24.40 24.99 -17.44
C ALA A 323 -25.52 26.02 -17.50
N ASP A 324 -26.06 26.22 -18.70
CA ASP A 324 -27.19 27.12 -18.93
C ASP A 324 -28.51 26.60 -18.34
N THR A 325 -28.51 25.39 -17.81
CA THR A 325 -29.67 24.77 -17.21
C THR A 325 -29.42 24.43 -15.75
N PRO A 326 -30.15 24.99 -14.81
CA PRO A 326 -30.10 24.57 -13.43
C PRO A 326 -30.52 23.11 -13.33
N ALA A 327 -29.67 22.29 -12.74
CA ALA A 327 -30.06 20.93 -12.38
C ALA A 327 -30.80 20.95 -11.03
N GLU A 328 -31.78 20.09 -10.87
CA GLU A 328 -32.39 19.87 -9.55
C GLU A 328 -31.67 18.74 -8.83
N ALA A 329 -31.15 19.05 -7.66
CA ALA A 329 -30.67 18.05 -6.72
C ALA A 329 -31.34 18.27 -5.38
N PHE A 330 -31.73 17.19 -4.74
CA PHE A 330 -32.32 17.25 -3.40
C PHE A 330 -33.55 18.19 -3.29
N GLY A 331 -34.28 18.35 -4.39
CA GLY A 331 -35.41 19.27 -4.46
C GLY A 331 -35.05 20.76 -4.57
N GLN A 332 -33.78 21.07 -4.84
CA GLN A 332 -33.27 22.44 -4.99
C GLN A 332 -32.63 22.66 -6.36
N LYS A 333 -32.79 23.86 -6.90
CA LYS A 333 -32.13 24.26 -8.13
C LYS A 333 -30.67 24.56 -7.88
N ILE A 334 -29.80 23.82 -8.56
CA ILE A 334 -28.36 23.92 -8.43
C ILE A 334 -27.82 24.85 -9.53
N LYS A 335 -27.19 25.94 -9.15
CA LYS A 335 -26.43 26.79 -10.07
C LYS A 335 -24.98 26.31 -10.13
N TRP A 336 -24.52 26.02 -11.33
CA TRP A 336 -23.11 25.81 -11.61
C TRP A 336 -22.42 27.18 -11.69
N THR A 337 -21.34 27.35 -10.97
CA THR A 337 -20.48 28.50 -11.16
C THR A 337 -19.45 28.16 -12.23
N ALA A 338 -19.72 28.56 -13.46
CA ALA A 338 -18.80 28.45 -14.60
C ALA A 338 -17.83 29.62 -14.66
N ASP A 339 -17.20 29.97 -13.54
CA ASP A 339 -16.31 31.11 -13.46
C ASP A 339 -14.85 30.77 -13.78
N GLY A 340 -14.56 29.52 -14.10
CA GLY A 340 -13.21 29.04 -14.41
C GLY A 340 -12.23 29.04 -13.22
N LYS A 341 -12.71 29.29 -12.02
CA LYS A 341 -11.87 29.32 -10.83
C LYS A 341 -11.64 27.93 -10.28
N TRP A 342 -10.45 27.71 -9.79
CA TRP A 342 -10.13 26.51 -9.01
C TRP A 342 -10.78 26.57 -7.63
N ARG A 343 -11.30 25.43 -7.19
CA ARG A 343 -11.87 25.25 -5.86
C ARG A 343 -11.44 23.91 -5.31
N ARG A 344 -11.09 23.89 -4.03
CA ARG A 344 -10.66 22.68 -3.34
C ARG A 344 -11.88 21.88 -2.86
N SER A 345 -11.81 20.57 -2.98
CA SER A 345 -12.80 19.64 -2.46
C SER A 345 -12.83 19.64 -0.94
N VAL A 346 -13.78 18.92 -0.38
CA VAL A 346 -13.91 18.66 1.06
C VAL A 346 -13.75 17.19 1.36
N GLY A 347 -13.42 16.88 2.62
CA GLY A 347 -13.45 15.53 3.11
C GLY A 347 -14.88 15.01 3.27
N VAL A 348 -15.05 13.72 3.03
CA VAL A 348 -16.32 13.02 3.14
C VAL A 348 -16.30 12.14 4.37
N ASP A 349 -17.36 12.21 5.15
CA ASP A 349 -17.55 11.27 6.24
C ASP A 349 -17.90 9.90 5.68
N ILE A 350 -17.25 8.86 6.17
CA ILE A 350 -17.41 7.49 5.67
C ILE A 350 -18.82 6.94 5.89
N THR A 351 -19.54 7.44 6.90
CA THR A 351 -20.94 7.09 7.13
C THR A 351 -21.89 7.85 6.24
N SER A 352 -21.37 8.91 5.61
CA SER A 352 -22.23 9.70 4.77
C SER A 352 -22.71 8.82 3.64
N ASN A 353 -24.00 8.61 3.63
CA ASN A 353 -24.68 8.08 2.47
C ASN A 353 -24.71 9.18 1.40
N ILE A 354 -23.50 9.68 1.03
CA ILE A 354 -23.35 10.68 -0.05
C ILE A 354 -23.99 10.23 -1.35
N PHE A 355 -24.37 8.96 -1.41
CA PHE A 355 -25.01 8.32 -2.53
C PHE A 355 -26.52 8.19 -2.36
N SER A 356 -27.07 8.47 -1.18
CA SER A 356 -28.50 8.63 -0.97
C SER A 356 -28.83 10.10 -0.83
N ASN A 357 -29.92 10.50 -1.48
CA ASN A 357 -30.45 11.87 -1.41
C ASN A 357 -30.99 12.26 -0.01
N SER A 358 -30.86 11.37 0.97
CA SER A 358 -31.50 11.48 2.28
C SER A 358 -30.54 11.30 3.46
N GLY A 359 -29.24 11.15 3.21
CA GLY A 359 -28.26 11.00 4.29
C GLY A 359 -27.99 12.31 5.05
N PRO A 360 -27.50 12.25 6.29
CA PRO A 360 -27.20 13.43 7.11
C PRO A 360 -26.08 14.29 6.54
N TYR A 361 -25.33 13.80 5.55
CA TYR A 361 -24.20 14.46 4.92
C TYR A 361 -24.45 14.81 3.45
N ALA A 362 -25.74 14.85 3.03
CA ALA A 362 -26.08 15.30 1.70
C ALA A 362 -25.57 16.74 1.51
N THR A 363 -24.88 16.98 0.42
CA THR A 363 -24.48 18.34 0.03
C THR A 363 -25.69 19.10 -0.49
N ILE A 364 -25.89 20.30 -0.01
CA ILE A 364 -27.01 21.17 -0.35
C ILE A 364 -26.48 22.48 -0.89
N TRP A 365 -27.08 22.97 -1.96
CA TRP A 365 -26.81 24.30 -2.46
C TRP A 365 -27.59 25.33 -1.64
N ASP A 366 -26.87 26.31 -1.08
CA ASP A 366 -27.45 27.46 -0.41
C ASP A 366 -27.62 28.60 -1.42
N ASN A 367 -28.86 28.89 -1.80
CA ASN A 367 -29.17 29.93 -2.77
C ASN A 367 -28.89 31.34 -2.22
N GLU A 368 -28.96 31.55 -0.92
CA GLU A 368 -28.74 32.85 -0.29
C GLU A 368 -27.26 33.17 -0.21
N LYS A 369 -26.47 32.18 0.21
CA LYS A 369 -25.02 32.31 0.36
C LYS A 369 -24.24 31.99 -0.93
N ASN A 370 -24.94 31.53 -1.98
CA ASN A 370 -24.38 31.11 -3.27
C ASN A 370 -23.22 30.11 -3.13
N ARG A 371 -23.40 29.10 -2.25
CA ARG A 371 -22.39 28.10 -1.91
C ARG A 371 -22.99 26.74 -1.63
N TRP A 372 -22.15 25.72 -1.73
CA TRP A 372 -22.47 24.37 -1.28
C TRP A 372 -22.13 24.19 0.20
N TYR A 373 -22.90 23.39 0.90
CA TYR A 373 -22.57 22.93 2.24
C TYR A 373 -23.02 21.49 2.46
N CYS A 374 -22.35 20.79 3.36
CA CYS A 374 -22.82 19.51 3.86
C CYS A 374 -23.94 19.75 4.89
N LYS A 375 -24.97 18.93 4.87
CA LYS A 375 -26.05 18.97 5.86
C LYS A 375 -25.59 18.33 7.18
N THR A 376 -24.56 18.87 7.77
CA THR A 376 -24.00 18.44 9.05
C THR A 376 -23.95 19.64 9.98
N ASP A 377 -23.71 19.40 11.24
CA ASP A 377 -23.50 20.47 12.25
C ASP A 377 -22.29 21.37 11.91
N ASN A 378 -21.42 20.92 11.02
CA ASN A 378 -20.25 21.66 10.54
C ASN A 378 -20.39 22.20 9.11
N ALA A 379 -21.62 22.26 8.58
CA ALA A 379 -21.89 22.69 7.21
C ALA A 379 -21.31 24.09 6.90
N GLU A 380 -21.33 24.99 7.83
CA GLU A 380 -20.78 26.35 7.65
C GLU A 380 -19.25 26.37 7.57
N ARG A 381 -18.58 25.46 8.26
CA ARG A 381 -17.12 25.34 8.26
C ARG A 381 -16.55 25.03 6.86
N TRP A 382 -17.31 24.31 6.04
CA TRP A 382 -16.86 23.88 4.72
C TRP A 382 -17.55 24.62 3.57
N GLY A 383 -18.44 25.54 3.89
CA GLY A 383 -19.30 26.19 2.91
C GLY A 383 -18.58 26.84 1.73
N ASP A 384 -17.41 27.40 1.97
CA ASP A 384 -16.64 28.08 0.93
C ASP A 384 -15.67 27.15 0.17
N THR A 385 -15.45 25.95 0.70
CA THR A 385 -14.54 24.94 0.12
C THR A 385 -15.27 23.76 -0.48
N VAL A 386 -16.58 23.65 -0.28
CA VAL A 386 -17.39 22.56 -0.83
C VAL A 386 -17.53 22.71 -2.33
N PHE A 387 -17.32 21.67 -3.04
CA PHE A 387 -17.23 21.65 -4.48
C PHE A 387 -18.24 20.72 -5.11
N VAL A 388 -18.80 21.13 -6.24
CA VAL A 388 -19.76 20.35 -6.99
C VAL A 388 -19.18 19.91 -8.29
N GLN A 389 -19.21 18.63 -8.47
CA GLN A 389 -18.78 18.01 -9.68
C GLN A 389 -19.83 17.97 -10.78
N SER A 390 -19.35 17.93 -12.02
CA SER A 390 -20.16 17.82 -13.20
C SER A 390 -21.05 16.58 -13.25
N LYS A 391 -22.15 16.72 -13.90
CA LYS A 391 -23.20 15.82 -14.25
C LYS A 391 -22.79 14.40 -14.60
N SER A 392 -23.29 13.40 -13.92
CA SER A 392 -23.29 12.01 -14.36
C SER A 392 -24.56 11.67 -15.12
N SER A 393 -24.40 10.86 -16.13
CA SER A 393 -25.20 10.72 -17.31
C SER A 393 -26.63 10.20 -17.21
N SER A 394 -27.14 9.71 -16.10
CA SER A 394 -28.49 9.11 -16.10
C SER A 394 -29.50 9.65 -15.10
N LYS A 395 -29.07 10.43 -14.12
CA LYS A 395 -29.95 11.03 -13.11
C LYS A 395 -29.63 12.49 -12.78
N GLY A 396 -28.86 13.15 -13.59
CA GLY A 396 -28.64 14.59 -13.48
C GLY A 396 -27.70 15.07 -12.43
N TYR A 397 -27.12 14.20 -11.58
CA TYR A 397 -26.23 14.60 -10.49
C TYR A 397 -24.99 13.76 -10.47
N SER A 398 -23.90 14.43 -10.50
CA SER A 398 -22.68 13.93 -9.92
C SER A 398 -22.66 14.32 -8.45
N LYS A 399 -22.27 13.41 -7.66
CA LYS A 399 -22.17 13.56 -6.24
C LYS A 399 -21.04 14.53 -5.92
N ASN A 400 -21.26 15.39 -5.05
CA ASN A 400 -20.70 16.66 -4.75
C ASN A 400 -19.37 16.62 -4.03
N VAL A 401 -18.57 15.63 -4.27
CA VAL A 401 -17.25 15.50 -3.71
C VAL A 401 -16.32 15.05 -4.81
N ASP A 402 -15.20 15.69 -4.94
CA ASP A 402 -14.31 15.36 -6.01
C ASP A 402 -13.62 14.04 -5.78
N LEU A 403 -13.53 13.30 -6.84
CA LEU A 403 -12.79 12.07 -6.94
C LEU A 403 -11.32 12.34 -6.71
N LEU A 404 -10.60 11.37 -6.20
CA LEU A 404 -9.14 11.45 -6.07
C LEU A 404 -8.48 11.78 -7.40
N TRP A 405 -9.06 11.30 -8.49
CA TRP A 405 -8.61 11.60 -9.84
C TRP A 405 -9.77 11.52 -10.84
N ARG A 406 -9.79 12.42 -11.81
CA ARG A 406 -10.60 12.30 -13.02
C ARG A 406 -9.82 12.83 -14.21
N GLY A 407 -9.43 11.96 -15.07
CA GLY A 407 -8.78 12.31 -16.33
C GLY A 407 -8.20 11.07 -16.97
N ASN A 408 -8.24 11.00 -18.30
CA ASN A 408 -7.30 10.14 -19.00
C ASN A 408 -5.96 10.87 -18.98
N ALA A 409 -4.90 10.19 -18.59
CA ALA A 409 -3.56 10.72 -18.79
C ALA A 409 -3.44 11.22 -20.23
N GLY A 410 -3.13 12.51 -20.41
CA GLY A 410 -3.03 13.15 -21.72
C GLY A 410 -4.31 13.69 -22.35
N LYS A 411 -5.47 13.66 -21.68
CA LYS A 411 -6.70 14.30 -22.17
C LYS A 411 -7.31 15.22 -21.14
N ASP A 412 -7.30 16.50 -21.47
CA ASP A 412 -8.00 17.61 -20.84
C ASP A 412 -8.12 17.52 -19.31
N GLN A 413 -7.02 17.73 -18.63
CA GLN A 413 -6.96 17.90 -17.17
C GLN A 413 -7.50 19.26 -16.71
N SER A 414 -8.10 20.02 -17.63
CA SER A 414 -8.51 21.41 -17.41
C SER A 414 -9.64 21.58 -16.40
N ALA A 415 -10.37 20.51 -16.07
CA ALA A 415 -11.53 20.58 -15.20
C ALA A 415 -11.28 20.03 -13.79
N ILE A 416 -10.50 18.98 -13.64
CA ILE A 416 -10.27 18.29 -12.36
C ILE A 416 -8.79 17.96 -12.23
N SER A 417 -8.22 18.30 -11.09
CA SER A 417 -6.89 17.86 -10.71
C SER A 417 -7.00 16.84 -9.57
N GLY A 418 -6.44 15.68 -9.78
CA GLY A 418 -6.33 14.65 -8.76
C GLY A 418 -5.38 15.06 -7.63
N ILE A 419 -5.23 14.17 -6.66
CA ILE A 419 -4.20 14.32 -5.62
C ILE A 419 -2.85 13.84 -6.12
N PHE A 420 -1.79 14.25 -5.43
CA PHE A 420 -0.40 13.89 -5.75
C PHE A 420 -0.21 12.39 -6.00
N GLN A 421 -0.71 11.55 -5.10
CA GLN A 421 -0.47 10.10 -5.13
C GLN A 421 -1.12 9.36 -6.29
N VAL A 422 -2.14 9.94 -6.91
CA VAL A 422 -2.89 9.26 -7.98
C VAL A 422 -2.47 9.65 -9.37
N ARG A 423 -1.58 10.62 -9.53
CA ARG A 423 -1.00 10.89 -10.85
C ARG A 423 -0.27 9.63 -11.34
N PRO A 424 -0.41 9.23 -12.61
CA PRO A 424 0.24 8.01 -13.12
C PRO A 424 1.75 7.96 -12.87
N SER A 425 2.45 9.09 -12.97
CA SER A 425 3.88 9.21 -12.68
C SER A 425 4.22 9.45 -11.21
N SER A 426 3.24 9.38 -10.31
CA SER A 426 3.52 9.51 -8.89
C SER A 426 4.37 8.34 -8.39
N PRO A 427 5.48 8.61 -7.68
CA PRO A 427 6.37 7.55 -7.22
C PRO A 427 5.70 6.67 -6.16
N THR A 428 6.01 5.38 -6.18
CA THR A 428 5.65 4.45 -5.11
C THR A 428 6.84 4.29 -4.17
N TYR A 429 6.66 4.68 -2.92
CA TYR A 429 7.72 4.64 -1.91
C TYR A 429 7.70 3.30 -1.16
N LEU A 430 8.81 2.57 -1.18
CA LEU A 430 8.96 1.26 -0.51
C LEU A 430 9.67 1.38 0.85
N GLY A 431 10.62 2.31 0.95
CA GLY A 431 11.34 2.60 2.18
C GLY A 431 11.93 4.00 2.17
N THR A 432 11.67 4.79 3.19
CA THR A 432 11.90 6.23 3.14
C THR A 432 12.58 6.78 4.38
N TYR A 433 13.23 7.93 4.20
CA TYR A 433 13.87 8.66 5.28
C TYR A 433 12.86 9.19 6.31
N TRP A 434 11.69 9.62 5.86
CA TRP A 434 10.64 10.06 6.80
C TRP A 434 10.07 8.90 7.61
N GLU A 435 9.88 7.72 7.03
CA GLU A 435 9.45 6.53 7.77
C GLU A 435 10.47 6.15 8.84
N ALA A 436 11.77 6.12 8.49
CA ALA A 436 12.84 5.86 9.46
C ALA A 436 12.76 6.82 10.65
N ASN A 437 12.49 8.10 10.40
CA ASN A 437 12.38 9.10 11.45
C ASN A 437 11.06 9.02 12.23
N PHE A 438 9.94 8.62 11.61
CA PHE A 438 8.70 8.35 12.35
C PHE A 438 8.85 7.15 13.29
N ILE A 439 9.45 6.05 12.84
CA ILE A 439 9.74 4.90 13.71
C ILE A 439 10.68 5.33 14.84
N LYS A 440 11.73 6.12 14.54
CA LYS A 440 12.62 6.67 15.55
C LYS A 440 11.87 7.54 16.57
N ALA A 441 10.99 8.41 16.13
CA ALA A 441 10.19 9.27 17.00
C ALA A 441 9.28 8.44 17.92
N GLU A 442 8.62 7.41 17.40
CA GLU A 442 7.80 6.49 18.19
C GLU A 442 8.63 5.77 19.26
N VAL A 443 9.76 5.18 18.88
CA VAL A 443 10.63 4.44 19.82
C VAL A 443 11.19 5.36 20.91
N LEU A 444 11.65 6.55 20.56
CA LEU A 444 12.16 7.52 21.54
C LEU A 444 11.03 8.02 22.46
N MET A 445 9.83 8.20 21.93
CA MET A 445 8.66 8.56 22.75
C MET A 445 8.30 7.47 23.76
N ARG A 446 8.36 6.18 23.37
CA ARG A 446 8.18 5.03 24.26
C ARG A 446 9.26 4.95 25.34
N LYS A 447 10.48 5.37 25.02
CA LYS A 447 11.60 5.47 25.98
C LYS A 447 11.54 6.71 26.89
N GLY A 448 10.58 7.62 26.67
CA GLY A 448 10.44 8.85 27.44
C GLY A 448 11.34 10.01 27.00
N ASP A 449 12.13 9.82 25.94
CA ASP A 449 12.95 10.89 25.34
C ASP A 449 12.12 11.78 24.42
N LYS A 450 11.37 12.71 25.01
CA LYS A 450 10.51 13.65 24.28
C LYS A 450 11.29 14.59 23.36
N ALA A 451 12.50 14.99 23.75
CA ALA A 451 13.31 15.91 22.94
C ALA A 451 13.81 15.22 21.67
N GLY A 452 14.37 14.01 21.80
CA GLY A 452 14.78 13.19 20.66
C GLY A 452 13.60 12.79 19.78
N ALA A 453 12.46 12.41 20.39
CA ALA A 453 11.24 12.09 19.67
C ALA A 453 10.74 13.26 18.81
N PHE A 454 10.71 14.48 19.40
CA PHE A 454 10.27 15.68 18.67
C PHE A 454 11.20 16.03 17.51
N ALA A 455 12.52 15.96 17.72
CA ALA A 455 13.48 16.22 16.64
C ALA A 455 13.33 15.22 15.47
N ALA A 456 13.16 13.93 15.76
CA ALA A 456 12.92 12.92 14.74
C ALA A 456 11.57 13.15 14.04
N TYR A 457 10.53 13.47 14.77
CA TYR A 457 9.20 13.79 14.25
C TYR A 457 9.22 15.00 13.29
N GLN A 458 9.85 16.11 13.69
CA GLN A 458 10.03 17.28 12.81
C GLN A 458 10.77 16.90 11.53
N THR A 459 11.85 16.14 11.67
CA THR A 459 12.64 15.66 10.52
C THR A 459 11.78 14.82 9.58
N ALA A 460 10.96 13.91 10.10
CA ALA A 460 10.10 13.07 9.30
C ALA A 460 9.09 13.87 8.48
N VAL A 461 8.35 14.78 9.13
CA VAL A 461 7.33 15.59 8.45
C VAL A 461 7.98 16.48 7.37
N LYS A 462 9.08 17.14 7.71
CA LYS A 462 9.81 18.00 6.77
C LYS A 462 10.35 17.21 5.58
N ALA A 463 10.98 16.07 5.83
CA ALA A 463 11.52 15.22 4.77
C ALA A 463 10.46 14.76 3.77
N HIS A 464 9.26 14.40 4.27
CA HIS A 464 8.15 14.04 3.39
C HIS A 464 7.67 15.23 2.55
N MET A 465 7.49 16.42 3.15
CA MET A 465 7.10 17.63 2.41
C MET A 465 8.12 17.97 1.32
N GLU A 466 9.41 17.91 1.65
CA GLU A 466 10.50 18.17 0.70
C GLU A 466 10.48 17.15 -0.46
N ALA A 467 10.28 15.84 -0.17
CA ALA A 467 10.20 14.83 -1.22
C ALA A 467 9.00 15.05 -2.16
N VAL A 468 7.84 15.42 -1.62
CA VAL A 468 6.66 15.78 -2.42
C VAL A 468 6.98 17.03 -3.27
N ASN A 469 7.59 18.04 -2.67
CA ASN A 469 7.93 19.30 -3.36
C ASN A 469 8.95 19.10 -4.48
N ASP A 470 9.95 18.25 -4.28
CA ASP A 470 10.93 17.90 -5.31
C ASP A 470 10.25 17.22 -6.52
N GLN A 471 9.30 16.35 -6.27
CA GLN A 471 8.54 15.71 -7.35
C GLN A 471 7.62 16.70 -8.08
N LEU A 472 6.97 17.61 -7.37
CA LEU A 472 6.17 18.69 -7.96
C LEU A 472 7.02 19.60 -8.85
N ASN A 473 8.22 19.98 -8.38
CA ASN A 473 9.17 20.75 -9.16
C ASN A 473 9.63 20.01 -10.43
N THR A 474 9.85 18.70 -10.32
CA THR A 474 10.19 17.86 -11.46
C THR A 474 9.08 17.89 -12.50
N TRP A 475 7.85 17.61 -12.11
CA TRP A 475 6.69 17.65 -13.01
C TRP A 475 6.48 19.02 -13.65
N CYS A 476 6.59 20.11 -12.87
CA CYS A 476 6.46 21.45 -13.41
C CYS A 476 7.63 21.90 -14.30
N THR A 477 8.77 21.23 -14.23
CA THR A 477 9.89 21.45 -15.15
C THR A 477 9.64 20.72 -16.47
N GLU A 478 9.09 19.51 -16.39
CA GLU A 478 8.72 18.70 -17.57
C GLU A 478 7.48 19.27 -18.29
N ASP A 479 6.49 19.74 -17.54
CA ASP A 479 5.28 20.39 -18.06
C ASP A 479 4.97 21.69 -17.26
N PRO A 480 5.42 22.85 -17.73
CA PRO A 480 5.18 24.13 -17.07
C PRO A 480 3.69 24.51 -16.91
N THR A 481 2.79 23.92 -17.69
CA THR A 481 1.35 24.20 -17.61
C THR A 481 0.73 23.69 -16.33
N LEU A 482 1.36 22.72 -15.67
CA LEU A 482 0.90 22.20 -14.38
C LEU A 482 0.90 23.24 -13.27
N LYS A 483 1.69 24.31 -13.39
CA LYS A 483 1.72 25.42 -12.40
C LYS A 483 0.40 26.18 -12.30
N ASP A 484 -0.47 26.06 -13.29
CA ASP A 484 -1.80 26.66 -13.24
C ASP A 484 -2.80 25.85 -12.38
N CYS A 485 -2.41 24.64 -11.98
CA CYS A 485 -3.24 23.75 -11.18
C CYS A 485 -2.73 23.70 -9.72
N PRO A 486 -3.54 24.05 -8.73
CA PRO A 486 -3.10 24.09 -7.33
C PRO A 486 -2.54 22.75 -6.83
N SER A 487 -3.08 21.62 -7.30
CA SER A 487 -2.59 20.29 -6.90
C SER A 487 -1.13 20.03 -7.30
N PHE A 488 -0.62 20.73 -8.31
CA PHE A 488 0.71 20.51 -8.86
C PHE A 488 1.66 21.71 -8.73
N THR A 489 1.15 22.85 -8.29
CA THR A 489 1.99 24.02 -7.98
C THR A 489 2.93 23.66 -6.82
N PRO A 490 4.26 23.81 -6.98
CA PRO A 490 5.19 23.50 -5.89
C PRO A 490 4.89 24.29 -4.61
N MET A 491 5.09 23.66 -3.46
CA MET A 491 4.92 24.28 -2.14
C MET A 491 5.98 25.38 -1.93
N ASN A 492 5.60 26.42 -1.19
CA ASN A 492 6.54 27.42 -0.76
C ASN A 492 7.44 26.87 0.36
N GLN A 493 8.75 26.96 0.20
CA GLN A 493 9.71 26.48 1.20
C GLN A 493 9.53 27.18 2.55
N ALA A 494 9.19 28.47 2.56
CA ALA A 494 8.96 29.21 3.80
C ALA A 494 7.74 28.68 4.59
N ASP A 495 6.72 28.19 3.89
CA ASP A 495 5.54 27.60 4.54
C ASP A 495 5.87 26.21 5.12
N ILE A 496 6.67 25.41 4.43
CA ILE A 496 7.20 24.14 4.95
C ILE A 496 8.02 24.40 6.22
N ASP A 497 8.94 25.34 6.17
CA ASP A 497 9.80 25.68 7.30
C ASP A 497 8.99 26.22 8.50
N ALA A 498 8.01 27.07 8.26
CA ALA A 498 7.13 27.60 9.30
C ALA A 498 6.24 26.53 9.93
N TYR A 499 5.67 25.64 9.10
CA TYR A 499 4.85 24.52 9.59
C TYR A 499 5.64 23.59 10.49
N CYS A 500 6.87 23.27 10.09
CA CYS A 500 7.75 22.34 10.82
C CYS A 500 8.54 23.01 11.96
N ALA A 501 8.56 24.35 12.08
CA ALA A 501 9.31 25.03 13.12
C ALA A 501 8.80 24.66 14.53
N THR A 502 9.71 24.74 15.52
CA THR A 502 9.32 24.61 16.94
C THR A 502 8.33 25.74 17.30
N GLY A 503 7.17 25.37 17.84
CA GLY A 503 6.07 26.27 18.10
C GLY A 503 5.15 26.50 16.89
N GLY A 504 5.46 25.95 15.72
CA GLY A 504 4.58 25.90 14.55
C GLY A 504 3.46 24.87 14.71
N ALA A 505 2.96 24.35 13.60
CA ALA A 505 1.86 23.38 13.60
C ALA A 505 2.18 22.08 14.37
N LEU A 506 3.43 21.63 14.31
CA LEU A 506 3.89 20.40 14.98
C LEU A 506 4.05 20.58 16.51
N GLY A 507 4.12 21.81 17.02
CA GLY A 507 4.27 22.09 18.44
C GLY A 507 5.73 22.10 18.91
N SER A 508 5.98 21.47 20.06
CA SER A 508 7.30 21.46 20.72
C SER A 508 7.55 20.14 21.43
N ALA A 509 8.78 19.91 21.90
CA ALA A 509 9.11 18.74 22.70
C ALA A 509 8.30 18.64 24.02
N GLY A 510 7.78 19.77 24.52
CA GLY A 510 6.97 19.80 25.74
C GLY A 510 5.58 19.22 25.54
N ASP A 511 4.99 19.40 24.37
CA ASP A 511 3.61 19.02 24.04
C ASP A 511 3.49 17.85 23.03
N ILE A 512 4.62 17.22 22.71
CA ILE A 512 4.59 16.05 21.82
C ILE A 512 3.85 14.88 22.48
N THR A 513 3.04 14.23 21.68
CA THR A 513 2.31 13.01 22.08
C THR A 513 2.48 11.93 21.03
N MET A 514 2.22 10.68 21.40
CA MET A 514 2.17 9.57 20.42
C MET A 514 1.11 9.86 19.35
N GLY A 515 0.00 10.47 19.72
CA GLY A 515 -1.06 10.83 18.78
C GLY A 515 -0.59 11.79 17.68
N LYS A 516 0.19 12.80 18.01
CA LYS A 516 0.77 13.72 17.02
C LYS A 516 1.70 13.00 16.05
N ILE A 517 2.58 12.13 16.59
CA ILE A 517 3.52 11.36 15.77
C ILE A 517 2.76 10.46 14.79
N MET A 518 1.83 9.66 15.30
CA MET A 518 1.12 8.66 14.50
C MET A 518 0.16 9.30 13.50
N THR A 519 -0.48 10.40 13.86
CA THR A 519 -1.36 11.11 12.92
C THR A 519 -0.58 11.74 11.77
N GLN A 520 0.59 12.34 12.03
CA GLN A 520 1.42 12.86 10.94
C GLN A 520 2.03 11.74 10.11
N LYS A 521 2.40 10.61 10.70
CA LYS A 521 2.80 9.41 9.98
C LYS A 521 1.69 8.95 9.03
N LEU A 522 0.45 8.87 9.53
CA LEU A 522 -0.74 8.54 8.74
C LEU A 522 -0.91 9.46 7.50
N MET A 523 -0.60 10.77 7.62
CA MET A 523 -0.66 11.69 6.49
C MET A 523 0.40 11.39 5.41
N THR A 524 1.49 10.74 5.76
CA THR A 524 2.57 10.38 4.83
C THR A 524 2.40 8.99 4.20
N GLU A 525 1.57 8.13 4.78
CA GLU A 525 1.43 6.71 4.41
C GLU A 525 0.16 6.39 3.62
N LEU A 526 -0.43 7.38 2.96
CA LEU A 526 -1.56 7.15 2.06
C LEU A 526 -1.18 6.13 0.99
N PHE A 527 -1.97 5.07 0.84
CA PHE A 527 -1.73 3.92 -0.04
C PHE A 527 -0.53 3.04 0.35
N MET A 528 -0.15 3.03 1.62
CA MET A 528 0.87 2.13 2.16
C MET A 528 0.24 1.14 3.14
N ILE A 529 0.77 -0.09 3.17
CA ILE A 529 0.27 -1.12 4.10
C ILE A 529 0.52 -0.73 5.57
N GLU A 530 1.60 0.02 5.84
CA GLU A 530 1.97 0.47 7.18
C GLU A 530 0.88 1.30 7.84
N THR A 531 0.07 2.03 7.06
CA THR A 531 -1.12 2.70 7.57
C THR A 531 -2.03 1.76 8.37
N TRP A 532 -2.32 0.58 7.82
CA TRP A 532 -3.16 -0.41 8.50
C TRP A 532 -2.41 -1.13 9.63
N ASN A 533 -1.12 -1.41 9.45
CA ASN A 533 -0.28 -2.01 10.48
C ASN A 533 -0.23 -1.12 11.73
N ASP A 534 -0.09 0.19 11.54
CA ASP A 534 -0.10 1.15 12.64
C ASP A 534 -1.46 1.19 13.38
N PHE A 535 -2.57 1.21 12.65
CA PHE A 535 -3.89 1.12 13.29
C PHE A 535 -4.04 -0.15 14.12
N ARG A 536 -3.54 -1.30 13.64
CA ARG A 536 -3.57 -2.56 14.38
C ARG A 536 -2.67 -2.53 15.61
N ARG A 537 -1.45 -1.98 15.49
CA ARG A 537 -0.50 -1.86 16.62
C ARG A 537 -1.04 -1.01 17.76
N PHE A 538 -1.89 -0.05 17.47
CA PHE A 538 -2.55 0.82 18.44
C PHE A 538 -4.03 0.49 18.66
N ASP A 539 -4.47 -0.71 18.30
CA ASP A 539 -5.83 -1.22 18.54
C ASP A 539 -6.95 -0.31 18.04
N PHE A 540 -6.70 0.42 16.96
CA PHE A 540 -7.65 1.39 16.39
C PHE A 540 -8.08 2.46 17.43
N ASP A 541 -7.18 2.84 18.32
CA ASP A 541 -7.47 3.83 19.38
C ASP A 541 -7.67 5.23 18.78
N PRO A 542 -8.86 5.83 18.93
CA PRO A 542 -9.14 7.17 18.44
C PRO A 542 -8.37 8.27 19.18
N ASN A 543 -7.79 7.98 20.36
CA ASN A 543 -6.93 8.93 21.06
C ASN A 543 -5.52 9.00 20.45
N ILE A 544 -5.13 7.99 19.66
CA ILE A 544 -3.86 7.98 18.93
C ILE A 544 -4.00 8.60 17.54
N PHE A 545 -5.08 8.29 16.83
CA PHE A 545 -5.31 8.85 15.48
C PHE A 545 -6.26 10.04 15.57
N MET A 546 -5.67 11.25 15.59
CA MET A 546 -6.41 12.50 15.79
C MET A 546 -7.48 12.70 14.72
N ASN A 547 -8.63 13.22 15.13
CA ASN A 547 -9.82 13.40 14.28
C ASN A 547 -10.37 12.10 13.67
N TRP A 548 -9.83 10.95 14.03
CA TRP A 548 -10.34 9.67 13.54
C TRP A 548 -11.62 9.28 14.27
N ASN A 549 -12.70 9.18 13.54
CA ASN A 549 -14.06 9.02 14.06
C ASN A 549 -14.72 7.72 13.61
N LYS A 550 -13.92 6.67 13.47
CA LYS A 550 -14.38 5.42 12.88
C LYS A 550 -15.40 4.68 13.73
N SER A 551 -15.25 4.74 15.05
CA SER A 551 -16.17 4.09 15.98
C SER A 551 -17.61 4.58 15.85
N TYR A 552 -17.78 5.88 15.64
CA TYR A 552 -19.10 6.49 15.44
C TYR A 552 -19.85 5.88 14.25
N GLU A 553 -19.15 5.56 13.22
CA GLU A 553 -19.69 5.13 11.93
C GLU A 553 -20.22 3.70 11.98
N TYR A 554 -19.58 2.85 12.76
CA TYR A 554 -20.00 1.46 12.92
C TYR A 554 -21.16 1.30 13.87
N GLU A 555 -21.29 2.17 14.88
CA GLU A 555 -22.41 2.17 15.82
C GLU A 555 -23.76 2.34 15.12
N HIS A 556 -23.77 3.01 13.97
CA HIS A 556 -24.97 3.37 13.26
C HIS A 556 -25.37 2.45 12.11
N ASN A 557 -24.59 1.40 11.83
CA ASN A 557 -24.89 0.45 10.78
C ASN A 557 -24.74 -1.02 11.20
N PRO A 558 -25.80 -1.62 11.78
CA PRO A 558 -25.75 -3.01 12.30
C PRO A 558 -25.29 -4.06 11.31
N LYS A 559 -25.44 -3.81 10.01
CA LYS A 559 -25.02 -4.73 8.94
C LYS A 559 -23.51 -4.99 8.98
N TYR A 560 -22.72 -4.02 9.39
CA TYR A 560 -21.25 -4.12 9.37
C TYR A 560 -20.68 -4.65 10.69
N LEU A 561 -21.42 -4.53 11.77
CA LEU A 561 -21.06 -5.11 13.08
C LEU A 561 -20.98 -6.65 13.06
N THR A 562 -21.59 -7.28 12.04
CA THR A 562 -21.53 -8.73 11.86
C THR A 562 -20.11 -9.21 11.58
N TYR A 563 -19.37 -8.47 10.78
CA TYR A 563 -18.01 -8.84 10.36
C TYR A 563 -16.94 -8.38 11.34
N CYS A 564 -17.12 -7.20 11.89
CA CYS A 564 -16.14 -6.61 12.79
C CYS A 564 -16.87 -5.89 13.94
N PRO A 565 -17.05 -6.56 15.09
CA PRO A 565 -17.66 -5.96 16.26
C PRO A 565 -16.93 -4.68 16.70
N MET A 566 -17.68 -3.78 17.33
CA MET A 566 -17.17 -2.53 17.87
C MET A 566 -15.87 -2.72 18.67
N GLY A 567 -14.93 -1.82 18.45
CA GLY A 567 -13.65 -1.80 19.17
C GLY A 567 -12.62 -2.83 18.70
N LYS A 568 -12.91 -3.66 17.68
CA LYS A 568 -11.94 -4.65 17.22
C LYS A 568 -11.17 -4.27 15.97
N GLY A 569 -11.76 -3.62 15.00
CA GLY A 569 -11.11 -3.32 13.70
C GLY A 569 -10.64 -4.57 12.93
N PRO A 570 -10.39 -4.44 11.62
CA PRO A 570 -9.89 -5.56 10.81
C PRO A 570 -8.41 -5.84 11.10
N ARG A 571 -8.08 -7.11 11.37
CA ARG A 571 -6.74 -7.57 11.76
C ARG A 571 -6.06 -8.42 10.70
N ARG A 572 -6.84 -9.08 9.85
CA ARG A 572 -6.34 -9.95 8.79
C ARG A 572 -7.36 -10.12 7.69
N TRP A 573 -6.90 -10.63 6.57
CA TRP A 573 -7.78 -11.14 5.52
C TRP A 573 -8.10 -12.63 5.73
N GLN A 574 -9.20 -13.06 5.13
CA GLN A 574 -9.48 -14.47 4.96
C GLN A 574 -8.39 -15.09 4.07
N PRO A 575 -7.98 -16.34 4.31
CA PRO A 575 -7.05 -17.06 3.44
C PRO A 575 -7.45 -17.00 1.97
N ALA A 576 -6.47 -17.11 1.09
CA ALA A 576 -6.72 -17.12 -0.33
C ALA A 576 -7.59 -18.32 -0.74
N GLY A 577 -8.50 -18.13 -1.67
CA GLY A 577 -9.43 -19.19 -2.10
C GLY A 577 -8.73 -20.44 -2.62
N ILE A 578 -7.53 -20.30 -3.18
CA ILE A 578 -6.73 -21.44 -3.64
C ILE A 578 -6.30 -22.35 -2.47
N GLU A 579 -5.90 -21.78 -1.34
CA GLU A 579 -5.56 -22.54 -0.13
C GLU A 579 -6.78 -23.24 0.46
N ILE A 580 -7.92 -22.56 0.48
CA ILE A 580 -9.18 -23.15 0.95
C ILE A 580 -9.58 -24.34 0.08
N SER A 581 -9.32 -24.29 -1.23
CA SER A 581 -9.74 -25.32 -2.18
C SER A 581 -8.78 -26.49 -2.28
N TYR A 582 -7.47 -26.26 -2.18
CA TYR A 582 -6.45 -27.29 -2.51
C TYR A 582 -5.52 -27.64 -1.34
N ASN A 583 -5.54 -26.87 -0.24
CA ASN A 583 -4.70 -27.10 0.94
C ASN A 583 -5.48 -27.02 2.25
N SER A 584 -6.76 -27.39 2.20
CA SER A 584 -7.72 -27.22 3.29
C SER A 584 -7.34 -27.94 4.58
N ASP A 585 -6.70 -29.10 4.50
CA ASP A 585 -6.32 -29.88 5.68
C ASP A 585 -5.21 -29.18 6.48
N ASN A 586 -4.18 -28.68 5.82
CA ASN A 586 -3.11 -27.92 6.46
C ASN A 586 -3.64 -26.56 6.96
N LEU A 587 -4.51 -25.92 6.18
CA LEU A 587 -5.18 -24.69 6.59
C LEU A 587 -6.07 -24.89 7.83
N LYS A 588 -6.77 -26.02 7.92
CA LYS A 588 -7.57 -26.36 9.11
C LYS A 588 -6.67 -26.61 10.32
N ALA A 589 -5.58 -27.35 10.13
CA ALA A 589 -4.66 -27.71 11.19
C ALA A 589 -4.00 -26.50 11.84
N ILE A 590 -3.57 -25.49 11.07
CA ILE A 590 -2.92 -24.29 11.61
C ILE A 590 -3.86 -23.47 12.50
N GLY A 591 -5.17 -23.62 12.37
CA GLY A 591 -6.15 -22.95 13.22
C GLY A 591 -5.95 -23.20 14.72
N ALA A 592 -5.35 -24.31 15.11
CA ALA A 592 -5.02 -24.61 16.50
C ALA A 592 -3.95 -23.65 17.08
N GLU A 593 -3.13 -23.05 16.22
CA GLU A 593 -2.04 -22.13 16.58
C GLU A 593 -2.47 -20.64 16.51
N ILE A 594 -3.70 -20.38 16.04
CA ILE A 594 -4.21 -19.01 15.87
C ILE A 594 -5.08 -18.66 17.09
N PRO A 595 -4.68 -17.67 17.90
CA PRO A 595 -5.46 -17.26 19.08
C PRO A 595 -6.87 -16.80 18.70
N GLY A 596 -7.88 -17.34 19.38
CA GLY A 596 -9.28 -17.02 19.14
C GLY A 596 -9.93 -17.72 17.93
N ALA A 597 -9.20 -18.49 17.15
CA ALA A 597 -9.77 -19.19 15.99
C ALA A 597 -10.82 -20.23 16.39
N SER A 598 -10.64 -20.89 17.53
CA SER A 598 -11.61 -21.87 18.07
C SER A 598 -12.90 -21.24 18.60
N GLU A 599 -12.90 -19.92 18.84
CA GLU A 599 -14.05 -19.19 19.34
C GLU A 599 -14.96 -18.67 18.22
N LEU A 600 -14.48 -18.73 16.97
CA LEU A 600 -15.24 -18.26 15.83
C LEU A 600 -16.40 -19.22 15.51
N THR A 601 -17.50 -18.63 15.08
CA THR A 601 -18.68 -19.37 14.61
C THR A 601 -18.42 -19.97 13.22
N GLY A 602 -18.80 -21.21 13.00
CA GLY A 602 -18.68 -21.91 11.72
C GLY A 602 -18.05 -23.29 11.88
N GLU A 603 -18.12 -24.12 10.82
CA GLU A 603 -17.54 -25.47 10.83
C GLU A 603 -16.01 -25.45 10.92
N VAL A 604 -15.39 -24.41 10.33
CA VAL A 604 -13.95 -24.18 10.36
C VAL A 604 -13.67 -22.69 10.52
N TRP A 605 -12.60 -22.36 11.20
CA TRP A 605 -12.23 -21.00 11.57
C TRP A 605 -12.17 -20.01 10.38
N TYR A 606 -11.68 -20.46 9.22
CA TYR A 606 -11.49 -19.62 8.04
C TYR A 606 -12.78 -19.34 7.23
N ASN A 607 -13.90 -19.97 7.59
CA ASN A 607 -15.21 -19.71 6.98
C ASN A 607 -16.07 -18.75 7.81
N SER A 608 -15.60 -18.33 8.96
CA SER A 608 -16.33 -17.36 9.79
C SER A 608 -16.34 -15.97 9.17
N ASP A 609 -17.48 -15.29 9.23
CA ASP A 609 -17.61 -13.88 8.84
C ASP A 609 -16.73 -12.95 9.71
N GLN A 610 -16.39 -13.39 10.92
CA GLN A 610 -15.58 -12.63 11.87
C GLN A 610 -14.08 -12.92 11.78
N ILE A 611 -13.62 -13.67 10.81
CA ILE A 611 -12.20 -14.01 10.64
C ILE A 611 -11.29 -12.79 10.63
N CYS A 612 -11.78 -11.66 10.09
CA CYS A 612 -11.02 -10.42 10.05
C CYS A 612 -10.64 -9.87 11.45
N THR A 613 -11.28 -10.35 12.53
CA THR A 613 -11.00 -9.91 13.90
C THR A 613 -9.87 -10.67 14.59
N LEU A 614 -9.38 -11.76 13.98
CA LEU A 614 -8.26 -12.53 14.53
C LEU A 614 -6.94 -11.81 14.31
N ASN A 615 -6.21 -11.60 15.38
CA ASN A 615 -4.88 -11.00 15.33
C ASN A 615 -3.93 -11.87 14.52
N VAL A 616 -3.01 -11.25 13.79
CA VAL A 616 -1.79 -11.91 13.33
C VAL A 616 -0.80 -11.97 14.48
N TRP A 617 0.21 -12.85 14.41
CA TRP A 617 1.09 -13.12 15.55
C TRP A 617 1.76 -11.85 16.14
N TRP A 618 2.28 -10.98 15.31
CA TRP A 618 2.96 -9.76 15.78
C TRP A 618 1.99 -8.73 16.39
N ASP A 619 0.72 -8.77 15.99
CA ASP A 619 -0.34 -7.88 16.48
C ASP A 619 -0.98 -8.39 17.79
N SER A 620 -0.34 -9.31 18.47
CA SER A 620 -0.79 -9.89 19.75
C SER A 620 0.31 -9.82 20.80
N ASP A 621 -0.07 -10.01 22.06
CA ASP A 621 0.83 -10.16 23.19
C ASP A 621 1.36 -11.59 23.36
N GLN A 622 0.93 -12.52 22.51
CA GLN A 622 1.35 -13.92 22.54
C GLN A 622 2.86 -14.04 22.29
N PRO A 623 3.58 -14.95 22.98
CA PRO A 623 5.03 -15.12 22.89
C PRO A 623 5.53 -15.61 21.52
#